data_fc5809c88cff44228ea87845653871c4
#
_entry.id   fc5809c88cff44228ea87845653871c4
#
_cell.length_a   1.000
_cell.length_b   1.000
_cell.length_c   1.000
_cell.angle_alpha   90.00
_cell.angle_beta   90.00
_cell.angle_gamma   90.00
#
_symmetry.space_group_name_H-M   'P 1'
#
loop_
_entity.id
_entity.type
_entity.pdbx_description
1 polymer ?
#
loop_
_entity_poly.entity_id
_entity_poly.type
_entity_poly.pdbx_seq_one_letter_code
_entity_poly.pdbx_strand_id
1 'polypeptide(L)'
;LTVYGLKRPLQLASAGGEYPAISSLAAAVRKTHPGAWIDLAHPASWDLPLLVAHGAVDSVRVVHGQFCRDEVIDRQTGLRERDKARYPGADGLARWSQQIYFHLLNCGLRIPPTAASLSGEVPNPVGYNRTYVHLEGPFSAGEWWQGLRAGQVTVGNGPLLLPLVEGKPPGCVFHAPAGAAVELQPLLSISYRSHEPLRYLELIRNGEVEYSLSLDDYVERKGNLLPLKFEQSGWFLIRAVSEISHTYRFSITGPYYVQIGSEPHVSRRSAEFFLDWVYERARMIRLDDPEERRQVIDAHRQARDFWQAAVARAAAP
;
A
#
# COMPACT_ATOMS: atom_id res chain seq x y z
N LEU A 1 -10.25 -6.42 7.70
CA LEU A 1 -9.06 -6.09 8.49
C LEU A 1 -8.39 -7.36 8.99
N THR A 2 -7.06 -7.33 9.10
CA THR A 2 -6.29 -8.33 9.83
C THR A 2 -5.62 -7.64 11.00
N VAL A 3 -5.71 -8.22 12.19
CA VAL A 3 -5.13 -7.63 13.40
C VAL A 3 -4.07 -8.58 13.95
N TYR A 4 -2.86 -8.06 14.15
CA TYR A 4 -1.73 -8.80 14.70
C TYR A 4 -1.35 -8.30 16.09
N GLY A 5 -0.75 -9.17 16.89
CA GLY A 5 -0.24 -8.80 18.22
C GLY A 5 -1.30 -8.70 19.30
N LEU A 6 -2.45 -9.34 19.12
CA LEU A 6 -3.47 -9.45 20.16
C LEU A 6 -2.95 -10.32 21.31
N LYS A 7 -2.98 -9.81 22.54
CA LYS A 7 -2.61 -10.56 23.75
C LYS A 7 -3.75 -11.45 24.27
N ARG A 8 -4.96 -11.19 23.87
CA ARG A 8 -6.21 -11.92 24.21
C ARG A 8 -7.21 -11.77 23.09
N PRO A 9 -8.16 -12.71 22.92
CA PRO A 9 -9.22 -12.57 21.93
C PRO A 9 -9.97 -11.24 22.10
N LEU A 10 -10.34 -10.63 20.98
CA LEU A 10 -11.26 -9.49 21.01
C LEU A 10 -12.66 -9.99 21.36
N GLN A 11 -13.25 -9.41 22.38
CA GLN A 11 -14.68 -9.54 22.59
C GLN A 11 -15.37 -8.53 21.68
N LEU A 12 -15.80 -9.01 20.53
CA LEU A 12 -16.66 -8.22 19.66
C LEU A 12 -18.05 -8.23 20.31
N ALA A 13 -18.60 -7.06 20.61
CA ALA A 13 -20.02 -6.96 20.83
C ALA A 13 -20.71 -7.61 19.63
N SER A 14 -21.72 -8.44 19.88
CA SER A 14 -22.42 -9.20 18.84
C SER A 14 -22.65 -8.28 17.64
N ALA A 15 -22.18 -8.70 16.48
CA ALA A 15 -22.39 -7.97 15.22
C ALA A 15 -23.89 -8.08 14.83
N GLY A 16 -24.74 -7.43 15.61
CA GLY A 16 -26.17 -7.32 15.36
C GLY A 16 -26.56 -6.11 14.54
N GLY A 17 -25.58 -5.30 14.14
CA GLY A 17 -25.81 -4.12 13.34
C GLY A 17 -25.85 -4.43 11.84
N GLU A 18 -26.64 -3.67 11.10
CA GLU A 18 -26.77 -3.77 9.64
C GLU A 18 -25.49 -3.31 8.91
N TYR A 19 -24.64 -2.58 9.57
CA TYR A 19 -23.39 -2.06 9.05
C TYR A 19 -22.23 -2.51 9.94
N PRO A 20 -21.26 -3.27 9.40
CA PRO A 20 -20.07 -3.58 10.16
C PRO A 20 -19.29 -2.28 10.39
N ALA A 21 -19.41 -1.72 11.58
CA ALA A 21 -18.67 -0.53 11.97
C ALA A 21 -17.18 -0.86 12.13
N ILE A 22 -16.47 -1.03 10.99
CA ILE A 22 -15.05 -1.37 10.94
C ILE A 22 -14.23 -0.32 11.69
N SER A 23 -14.64 0.95 11.66
CA SER A 23 -14.05 2.03 12.45
C SER A 23 -14.21 1.80 13.95
N SER A 24 -15.39 1.37 14.41
CA SER A 24 -15.63 1.02 15.82
C SER A 24 -14.80 -0.18 16.25
N LEU A 25 -14.66 -1.18 15.38
CA LEU A 25 -13.78 -2.33 15.61
C LEU A 25 -12.32 -1.89 15.75
N ALA A 26 -11.82 -1.08 14.83
CA ALA A 26 -10.47 -0.57 14.89
C ALA A 26 -10.24 0.28 16.16
N ALA A 27 -11.18 1.12 16.54
CA ALA A 27 -11.14 1.89 17.78
C ALA A 27 -11.11 0.97 19.02
N ALA A 28 -11.92 -0.08 19.05
CA ALA A 28 -11.91 -1.09 20.13
C ALA A 28 -10.57 -1.81 20.23
N VAL A 29 -9.96 -2.16 19.08
CA VAL A 29 -8.61 -2.75 19.03
C VAL A 29 -7.59 -1.78 19.63
N ARG A 30 -7.57 -0.53 19.20
CA ARG A 30 -6.62 0.49 19.72
C ARG A 30 -6.77 0.70 21.21
N LYS A 31 -8.01 0.73 21.72
CA LYS A 31 -8.30 0.91 23.14
C LYS A 31 -7.82 -0.27 24.01
N THR A 32 -8.05 -1.50 23.54
CA THR A 32 -7.78 -2.72 24.33
C THR A 32 -6.38 -3.30 24.09
N HIS A 33 -5.79 -3.02 22.92
CA HIS A 33 -4.49 -3.53 22.47
C HIS A 33 -3.71 -2.40 21.75
N PRO A 34 -3.22 -1.37 22.47
CA PRO A 34 -2.60 -0.19 21.84
C PRO A 34 -1.35 -0.52 21.01
N GLY A 35 -0.71 -1.68 21.24
CA GLY A 35 0.43 -2.16 20.44
C GLY A 35 0.06 -3.08 19.28
N ALA A 36 -1.24 -3.37 19.07
CA ALA A 36 -1.69 -4.20 17.95
C ALA A 36 -1.44 -3.49 16.61
N TRP A 37 -1.14 -4.29 15.59
CA TRP A 37 -0.97 -3.85 14.21
C TRP A 37 -2.23 -4.15 13.41
N ILE A 38 -2.78 -3.14 12.74
CA ILE A 38 -3.98 -3.27 11.92
C ILE A 38 -3.60 -3.16 10.45
N ASP A 39 -3.73 -4.27 9.73
CA ASP A 39 -3.45 -4.38 8.30
C ASP A 39 -4.76 -4.38 7.50
N LEU A 40 -4.89 -3.47 6.54
CA LEU A 40 -6.03 -3.43 5.65
C LEU A 40 -5.90 -4.54 4.60
N ALA A 41 -6.78 -5.51 4.66
CA ALA A 41 -6.70 -6.74 3.87
C ALA A 41 -6.83 -6.56 2.34
N HIS A 42 -7.40 -5.44 1.89
CA HIS A 42 -7.57 -5.14 0.47
C HIS A 42 -7.62 -3.63 0.20
N PRO A 43 -6.82 -3.09 -0.74
CA PRO A 43 -6.81 -1.65 -1.03
C PRO A 43 -8.16 -1.10 -1.50
N ALA A 44 -8.94 -1.89 -2.27
CA ALA A 44 -10.27 -1.48 -2.73
C ALA A 44 -11.39 -1.67 -1.70
N SER A 45 -11.08 -1.90 -0.42
CA SER A 45 -12.08 -1.95 0.65
C SER A 45 -12.87 -0.65 0.72
N TRP A 46 -14.22 -0.72 0.70
CA TRP A 46 -15.09 0.46 0.70
C TRP A 46 -14.77 1.46 1.81
N ASP A 47 -14.34 0.98 2.95
CA ASP A 47 -14.07 1.81 4.12
C ASP A 47 -12.60 2.26 4.24
N LEU A 48 -11.76 2.02 3.22
CA LEU A 48 -10.36 2.47 3.22
C LEU A 48 -10.20 3.97 3.58
N PRO A 49 -10.88 4.91 2.88
CA PRO A 49 -10.66 6.32 3.17
C PRO A 49 -11.16 6.73 4.55
N LEU A 50 -12.19 6.06 5.06
CA LEU A 50 -12.68 6.23 6.42
C LEU A 50 -11.64 5.77 7.46
N LEU A 51 -11.12 4.55 7.30
CA LEU A 51 -10.16 3.95 8.20
C LEU A 51 -8.85 4.74 8.26
N VAL A 52 -8.39 5.22 7.10
CA VAL A 52 -7.19 6.06 7.01
C VAL A 52 -7.41 7.41 7.71
N ALA A 53 -8.54 8.07 7.47
CA ALA A 53 -8.86 9.34 8.11
C ALA A 53 -8.93 9.24 9.64
N HIS A 54 -9.32 8.10 10.17
CA HIS A 54 -9.35 7.83 11.61
C HIS A 54 -8.03 7.28 12.18
N GLY A 55 -6.95 7.19 11.38
CA GLY A 55 -5.67 6.62 11.83
C GLY A 55 -5.77 5.14 12.25
N ALA A 56 -6.74 4.43 11.69
CA ALA A 56 -7.08 3.07 12.09
C ALA A 56 -6.26 1.98 11.37
N VAL A 57 -5.43 2.35 10.38
CA VAL A 57 -4.68 1.41 9.53
C VAL A 57 -3.18 1.65 9.69
N ASP A 58 -2.42 0.59 9.96
CA ASP A 58 -0.95 0.65 10.06
C ASP A 58 -0.27 0.21 8.75
N SER A 59 -0.91 -0.65 7.96
CA SER A 59 -0.41 -1.14 6.67
C SER A 59 -1.54 -1.43 5.69
N VAL A 60 -1.20 -1.46 4.39
CA VAL A 60 -2.14 -1.80 3.32
C VAL A 60 -1.61 -2.99 2.53
N ARG A 61 -2.44 -4.02 2.39
CA ARG A 61 -2.09 -5.25 1.68
C ARG A 61 -2.20 -5.06 0.18
N VAL A 62 -1.11 -4.62 -0.43
CA VAL A 62 -1.05 -4.37 -1.88
C VAL A 62 -0.98 -5.68 -2.67
N VAL A 63 -0.34 -6.71 -2.09
CA VAL A 63 -0.28 -8.06 -2.66
C VAL A 63 -1.22 -8.97 -1.88
N HIS A 64 -2.47 -9.03 -2.30
CA HIS A 64 -3.54 -9.73 -1.59
C HIS A 64 -3.85 -11.12 -2.18
N GLY A 65 -4.70 -11.88 -1.50
CA GLY A 65 -4.97 -13.28 -1.82
C GLY A 65 -5.56 -13.56 -3.21
N GLN A 66 -6.10 -12.57 -3.90
CA GLN A 66 -6.61 -12.73 -5.25
C GLN A 66 -5.50 -12.92 -6.31
N PHE A 67 -4.25 -12.56 -5.99
CA PHE A 67 -3.09 -12.92 -6.82
C PHE A 67 -2.65 -14.33 -6.45
N CYS A 68 -3.30 -15.32 -7.07
CA CYS A 68 -3.03 -16.72 -6.85
C CYS A 68 -1.86 -17.23 -7.69
N ARG A 69 -1.33 -18.41 -7.31
CA ARG A 69 -0.21 -19.01 -8.00
C ARG A 69 -0.51 -19.31 -9.46
N ASP A 70 -1.72 -19.78 -9.74
CA ASP A 70 -2.10 -20.32 -11.03
C ASP A 70 -3.15 -19.45 -11.76
N GLU A 71 -3.68 -18.41 -11.11
CA GLU A 71 -4.65 -17.49 -11.68
C GLU A 71 -4.72 -16.16 -10.92
N VAL A 72 -5.43 -15.18 -11.47
CA VAL A 72 -5.89 -13.98 -10.75
C VAL A 72 -7.39 -14.07 -10.55
N ILE A 73 -7.84 -14.10 -9.29
CA ILE A 73 -9.27 -14.15 -8.95
C ILE A 73 -9.85 -12.73 -9.07
N ASP A 74 -10.48 -12.41 -10.20
CA ASP A 74 -11.11 -11.10 -10.43
C ASP A 74 -12.50 -11.02 -9.80
N ARG A 75 -12.60 -11.24 -8.48
CA ARG A 75 -13.84 -11.09 -7.71
C ARG A 75 -13.79 -9.80 -6.91
N GLN A 76 -14.78 -8.94 -7.07
CA GLN A 76 -14.84 -7.64 -6.41
C GLN A 76 -16.05 -7.48 -5.47
N THR A 77 -16.68 -8.58 -5.07
CA THR A 77 -17.83 -8.55 -4.16
C THR A 77 -17.43 -7.88 -2.84
N GLY A 78 -18.17 -6.85 -2.43
CA GLY A 78 -17.91 -6.09 -1.21
C GLY A 78 -16.73 -5.11 -1.30
N LEU A 79 -16.15 -4.92 -2.48
CA LEU A 79 -15.08 -3.98 -2.75
C LEU A 79 -15.55 -2.87 -3.70
N ARG A 80 -14.84 -1.73 -3.70
CA ARG A 80 -15.03 -0.71 -4.72
C ARG A 80 -14.61 -1.27 -6.07
N GLU A 81 -15.50 -1.17 -7.03
CA GLU A 81 -15.28 -1.74 -8.35
C GLU A 81 -14.14 -1.04 -9.10
N ARG A 82 -13.39 -1.85 -9.83
CA ARG A 82 -12.34 -1.40 -10.72
C ARG A 82 -12.95 -0.84 -12.01
N ASP A 83 -12.48 0.29 -12.46
CA ASP A 83 -12.71 0.72 -13.84
C ASP A 83 -12.00 -0.23 -14.82
N LYS A 84 -12.77 -1.17 -15.38
CA LYS A 84 -12.26 -2.21 -16.28
C LYS A 84 -11.81 -1.64 -17.63
N ALA A 85 -12.29 -0.47 -18.04
CA ALA A 85 -11.82 0.20 -19.25
C ALA A 85 -10.39 0.75 -19.05
N ARG A 86 -10.13 1.32 -17.88
CA ARG A 86 -8.82 1.88 -17.53
C ARG A 86 -7.83 0.80 -17.08
N TYR A 87 -8.31 -0.24 -16.40
CA TYR A 87 -7.49 -1.33 -15.85
C TYR A 87 -7.98 -2.68 -16.37
N PRO A 88 -7.76 -2.99 -17.67
CA PRO A 88 -8.26 -4.23 -18.29
C PRO A 88 -7.47 -5.46 -17.86
N GLY A 89 -8.09 -6.64 -18.05
CA GLY A 89 -7.45 -7.94 -17.87
C GLY A 89 -7.07 -8.28 -16.43
N ALA A 90 -6.32 -9.37 -16.26
CA ALA A 90 -5.84 -9.85 -14.95
C ALA A 90 -4.84 -8.86 -14.31
N ASP A 91 -3.94 -8.30 -15.11
CA ASP A 91 -2.98 -7.28 -14.68
C ASP A 91 -3.70 -6.02 -14.13
N GLY A 92 -4.89 -5.73 -14.65
CA GLY A 92 -5.68 -4.58 -14.26
C GLY A 92 -6.05 -4.56 -12.79
N LEU A 93 -6.31 -5.72 -12.18
CA LEU A 93 -6.59 -5.81 -10.74
C LEU A 93 -5.36 -5.39 -9.92
N ALA A 94 -4.18 -5.86 -10.31
CA ALA A 94 -2.94 -5.53 -9.64
C ALA A 94 -2.59 -4.05 -9.78
N ARG A 95 -2.74 -3.50 -10.99
CA ARG A 95 -2.53 -2.08 -11.26
C ARG A 95 -3.50 -1.20 -10.47
N TRP A 96 -4.77 -1.59 -10.40
CA TRP A 96 -5.78 -0.90 -9.60
C TRP A 96 -5.43 -0.88 -8.11
N SER A 97 -5.07 -2.04 -7.53
CA SER A 97 -4.67 -2.16 -6.13
C SER A 97 -3.46 -1.29 -5.82
N GLN A 98 -2.44 -1.30 -6.69
CA GLN A 98 -1.26 -0.47 -6.56
C GLN A 98 -1.59 1.02 -6.72
N GLN A 99 -2.46 1.39 -7.67
CA GLN A 99 -2.83 2.79 -7.88
C GLN A 99 -3.55 3.39 -6.68
N ILE A 100 -4.43 2.63 -6.01
CA ILE A 100 -5.04 3.08 -4.76
C ILE A 100 -3.96 3.33 -3.69
N TYR A 101 -3.01 2.43 -3.57
CA TYR A 101 -1.89 2.59 -2.65
C TYR A 101 -1.03 3.82 -3.00
N PHE A 102 -0.75 4.06 -4.28
CA PHE A 102 -0.02 5.24 -4.74
C PHE A 102 -0.77 6.55 -4.45
N HIS A 103 -2.10 6.56 -4.54
CA HIS A 103 -2.89 7.71 -4.10
C HIS A 103 -2.73 7.98 -2.59
N LEU A 104 -2.62 6.95 -1.74
CA LEU A 104 -2.32 7.15 -0.30
C LEU A 104 -0.97 7.83 -0.10
N LEU A 105 0.07 7.33 -0.76
CA LEU A 105 1.42 7.91 -0.71
C LEU A 105 1.44 9.35 -1.24
N ASN A 106 0.69 9.63 -2.31
CA ASN A 106 0.54 10.97 -2.88
C ASN A 106 -0.24 11.94 -1.98
N CYS A 107 -0.91 11.46 -0.94
CA CYS A 107 -1.49 12.29 0.10
C CYS A 107 -0.54 12.56 1.28
N GLY A 108 0.74 12.22 1.13
CA GLY A 108 1.77 12.39 2.17
C GLY A 108 1.72 11.35 3.28
N LEU A 109 0.95 10.26 3.08
CA LEU A 109 0.80 9.20 4.08
C LEU A 109 1.96 8.21 3.97
N ARG A 110 2.58 7.88 5.11
CA ARG A 110 3.68 6.91 5.19
C ARG A 110 3.17 5.59 5.75
N ILE A 111 2.45 4.84 4.93
CA ILE A 111 1.84 3.56 5.29
C ILE A 111 2.60 2.45 4.55
N PRO A 112 3.24 1.48 5.23
CA PRO A 112 3.96 0.40 4.57
C PRO A 112 3.01 -0.53 3.80
N PRO A 113 3.46 -1.07 2.65
CA PRO A 113 2.73 -2.12 1.95
C PRO A 113 2.95 -3.46 2.63
N THR A 114 1.96 -4.36 2.52
CA THR A 114 2.05 -5.75 2.98
C THR A 114 1.56 -6.73 1.93
N ALA A 115 1.79 -8.01 2.20
CA ALA A 115 1.33 -9.12 1.37
C ALA A 115 0.78 -10.26 2.24
N ALA A 116 -0.26 -10.95 1.74
CA ALA A 116 -0.73 -12.19 2.33
C ALA A 116 -1.38 -13.11 1.29
N SER A 117 -1.17 -14.41 1.47
CA SER A 117 -1.64 -15.46 0.55
C SER A 117 -3.10 -15.80 0.69
N LEU A 118 -3.71 -15.56 1.84
CA LEU A 118 -5.08 -15.97 2.17
C LEU A 118 -5.30 -17.48 2.02
N SER A 119 -4.26 -18.27 2.37
CA SER A 119 -4.27 -19.74 2.24
C SER A 119 -5.38 -20.35 3.08
N GLY A 120 -6.11 -21.29 2.52
CA GLY A 120 -7.30 -21.89 3.14
C GLY A 120 -8.63 -21.25 2.69
N GLU A 121 -8.61 -20.00 2.21
CA GLU A 121 -9.79 -19.32 1.63
C GLU A 121 -9.73 -19.29 0.10
N VAL A 122 -8.51 -19.21 -0.44
CA VAL A 122 -8.22 -19.24 -1.89
C VAL A 122 -7.15 -20.29 -2.19
N PRO A 123 -6.98 -20.73 -3.46
CA PRO A 123 -6.04 -21.80 -3.82
C PRO A 123 -4.59 -21.34 -3.82
N ASN A 124 -4.17 -20.65 -2.77
CA ASN A 124 -2.78 -20.22 -2.57
C ASN A 124 -2.08 -21.09 -1.53
N PRO A 125 -0.87 -21.58 -1.80
CA PRO A 125 -0.04 -22.18 -0.75
C PRO A 125 0.38 -21.14 0.30
N VAL A 126 0.62 -21.61 1.51
CA VAL A 126 1.14 -20.77 2.60
C VAL A 126 2.44 -20.10 2.16
N GLY A 127 2.52 -18.79 2.37
CA GLY A 127 3.71 -18.01 2.03
C GLY A 127 3.92 -17.81 0.52
N TYR A 128 2.89 -17.90 -0.31
CA TYR A 128 2.99 -17.56 -1.73
C TYR A 128 3.14 -16.05 -1.93
N ASN A 129 2.22 -15.25 -1.38
CA ASN A 129 2.38 -13.80 -1.28
C ASN A 129 3.13 -13.47 0.02
N ARG A 130 4.18 -12.67 -0.05
CA ARG A 130 5.13 -12.48 1.06
C ARG A 130 5.44 -11.03 1.31
N THR A 131 5.59 -10.72 2.59
CA THR A 131 6.23 -9.49 3.06
C THR A 131 7.62 -9.86 3.56
N TYR A 132 8.65 -9.34 2.91
CA TYR A 132 10.02 -9.42 3.36
C TYR A 132 10.38 -8.13 4.08
N VAL A 133 11.06 -8.24 5.21
CA VAL A 133 11.55 -7.10 5.98
C VAL A 133 13.07 -7.10 5.93
N HIS A 134 13.66 -5.96 5.59
CA HIS A 134 15.11 -5.79 5.62
C HIS A 134 15.58 -5.76 7.06
N LEU A 135 16.57 -6.59 7.39
CA LEU A 135 17.21 -6.66 8.70
C LEU A 135 18.72 -6.56 8.52
N GLU A 136 19.40 -5.77 9.34
CA GLU A 136 20.85 -5.61 9.30
C GLU A 136 21.60 -6.73 10.06
N GLY A 137 20.89 -7.46 10.90
CA GLY A 137 21.46 -8.49 11.77
C GLY A 137 20.66 -9.79 11.77
N PRO A 138 20.94 -10.69 12.75
CA PRO A 138 20.19 -11.93 12.93
C PRO A 138 18.70 -11.66 13.15
N PHE A 139 17.87 -12.56 12.67
CA PHE A 139 16.42 -12.44 12.80
C PHE A 139 15.99 -12.39 14.27
N SER A 140 15.20 -11.38 14.63
CA SER A 140 14.36 -11.37 15.82
C SER A 140 12.96 -10.86 15.47
N ALA A 141 11.95 -11.34 16.18
CA ALA A 141 10.58 -10.89 15.94
C ALA A 141 10.41 -9.37 16.21
N GLY A 142 11.14 -8.84 17.20
CA GLY A 142 11.12 -7.41 17.53
C GLY A 142 11.65 -6.55 16.40
N GLU A 143 12.83 -6.89 15.87
CA GLU A 143 13.44 -6.16 14.73
C GLU A 143 12.61 -6.30 13.47
N TRP A 144 12.01 -7.48 13.22
CA TRP A 144 11.10 -7.66 12.10
C TRP A 144 9.91 -6.69 12.18
N TRP A 145 9.28 -6.58 13.34
CA TRP A 145 8.17 -5.62 13.55
C TRP A 145 8.62 -4.16 13.44
N GLN A 146 9.81 -3.83 13.90
CA GLN A 146 10.38 -2.49 13.75
C GLN A 146 10.62 -2.16 12.28
N GLY A 147 11.24 -3.07 11.53
CA GLY A 147 11.48 -2.90 10.10
C GLY A 147 10.18 -2.78 9.30
N LEU A 148 9.14 -3.57 9.64
CA LEU A 148 7.82 -3.42 9.03
C LEU A 148 7.23 -2.03 9.30
N ARG A 149 7.27 -1.56 10.55
CA ARG A 149 6.79 -0.22 10.93
C ARG A 149 7.56 0.90 10.23
N ALA A 150 8.84 0.71 10.03
CA ALA A 150 9.69 1.65 9.30
C ALA A 150 9.49 1.60 7.77
N GLY A 151 8.70 0.66 7.24
CA GLY A 151 8.52 0.49 5.81
C GLY A 151 9.72 -0.13 5.08
N GLN A 152 10.63 -0.77 5.83
CA GLN A 152 11.83 -1.44 5.30
C GLN A 152 11.45 -2.79 4.67
N VAL A 153 10.56 -2.74 3.68
CA VAL A 153 9.91 -3.94 3.16
C VAL A 153 10.05 -4.09 1.65
N THR A 154 9.97 -5.34 1.22
CA THR A 154 9.61 -5.73 -0.15
C THR A 154 8.41 -6.68 -0.07
N VAL A 155 7.40 -6.46 -0.89
CA VAL A 155 6.20 -7.27 -0.92
C VAL A 155 5.98 -7.84 -2.32
N GLY A 156 5.58 -9.10 -2.41
CA GLY A 156 5.38 -9.72 -3.73
C GLY A 156 5.07 -11.21 -3.68
N ASN A 157 4.77 -11.72 -4.86
CA ASN A 157 4.69 -13.15 -5.18
C ASN A 157 5.64 -13.51 -6.35
N GLY A 158 6.42 -12.53 -6.80
CA GLY A 158 7.42 -12.62 -7.86
C GLY A 158 8.86 -12.57 -7.34
N PRO A 159 9.75 -11.84 -8.03
CA PRO A 159 11.15 -11.71 -7.67
C PRO A 159 11.35 -11.09 -6.31
N LEU A 160 12.36 -11.52 -5.57
CA LEU A 160 12.78 -10.80 -4.36
C LEU A 160 13.65 -9.62 -4.76
N LEU A 161 13.25 -8.43 -4.35
CA LEU A 161 13.97 -7.18 -4.56
C LEU A 161 14.68 -6.76 -3.28
N LEU A 162 15.96 -6.49 -3.37
CA LEU A 162 16.82 -6.04 -2.28
C LEU A 162 17.46 -4.70 -2.67
N PRO A 163 16.70 -3.60 -2.60
CA PRO A 163 17.20 -2.27 -2.97
C PRO A 163 17.96 -1.61 -1.84
N LEU A 164 18.96 -0.83 -2.21
CA LEU A 164 19.59 0.17 -1.36
C LEU A 164 19.70 1.49 -2.12
N VAL A 165 19.36 2.58 -1.48
CA VAL A 165 19.53 3.93 -2.02
C VAL A 165 20.41 4.70 -1.08
N GLU A 166 21.58 5.16 -1.56
CA GLU A 166 22.61 5.74 -0.71
C GLU A 166 22.92 4.84 0.52
N GLY A 167 22.96 3.52 0.29
CA GLY A 167 23.19 2.52 1.34
C GLY A 167 22.03 2.28 2.31
N LYS A 168 20.86 2.89 2.10
CA LYS A 168 19.69 2.78 2.98
C LYS A 168 18.59 1.91 2.39
N PRO A 169 17.89 1.10 3.22
CA PRO A 169 16.75 0.30 2.77
C PRO A 169 15.50 1.17 2.51
N PRO A 170 14.43 0.59 1.92
CA PRO A 170 13.13 1.25 1.81
C PRO A 170 12.61 1.82 3.14
N GLY A 171 11.65 2.71 3.08
CA GLY A 171 11.07 3.39 4.25
C GLY A 171 11.86 4.61 4.71
N CYS A 172 13.11 4.77 4.26
CA CYS A 172 13.91 5.92 4.67
C CYS A 172 13.42 7.24 4.03
N VAL A 173 13.78 8.35 4.68
CA VAL A 173 13.49 9.71 4.22
C VAL A 173 14.81 10.42 3.95
N PHE A 174 14.96 10.95 2.75
CA PHE A 174 16.05 11.85 2.37
C PHE A 174 15.61 13.29 2.55
N HIS A 175 16.32 14.05 3.35
CA HIS A 175 15.98 15.43 3.68
C HIS A 175 16.90 16.41 2.97
N ALA A 176 16.33 17.52 2.46
CA ALA A 176 17.06 18.66 1.95
C ALA A 176 16.39 19.99 2.34
N PRO A 177 17.15 21.09 2.39
CA PRO A 177 16.59 22.42 2.57
C PRO A 177 15.62 22.81 1.44
N ALA A 178 14.71 23.73 1.71
CA ALA A 178 13.84 24.28 0.69
C ALA A 178 14.67 24.91 -0.46
N GLY A 179 14.30 24.61 -1.70
CA GLY A 179 14.99 25.08 -2.91
C GLY A 179 16.25 24.28 -3.29
N ALA A 180 16.65 23.27 -2.51
CA ALA A 180 17.71 22.34 -2.89
C ALA A 180 17.16 21.20 -3.75
N ALA A 181 18.04 20.61 -4.59
CA ALA A 181 17.76 19.36 -5.27
C ALA A 181 18.41 18.19 -4.53
N VAL A 182 17.79 17.02 -4.61
CA VAL A 182 18.32 15.75 -4.09
C VAL A 182 18.57 14.83 -5.27
N GLU A 183 19.80 14.36 -5.42
CA GLU A 183 20.16 13.34 -6.39
C GLU A 183 20.39 12.02 -5.65
N LEU A 184 19.79 10.93 -6.13
CA LEU A 184 19.83 9.62 -5.50
C LEU A 184 20.23 8.57 -6.53
N GLN A 185 21.10 7.65 -6.11
CA GLN A 185 21.54 6.51 -6.92
C GLN A 185 21.02 5.21 -6.34
N PRO A 186 19.94 4.64 -6.90
CA PRO A 186 19.44 3.35 -6.44
C PRO A 186 20.35 2.20 -6.92
N LEU A 187 20.66 1.30 -6.00
CA LEU A 187 21.30 0.01 -6.25
C LEU A 187 20.28 -1.09 -5.94
N LEU A 188 20.13 -2.06 -6.82
CA LEU A 188 19.16 -3.13 -6.68
C LEU A 188 19.83 -4.49 -6.88
N SER A 189 19.65 -5.39 -5.93
CA SER A 189 19.90 -6.81 -6.14
C SER A 189 18.55 -7.53 -6.32
N ILE A 190 18.48 -8.45 -7.28
CA ILE A 190 17.26 -9.21 -7.60
C ILE A 190 17.55 -10.70 -7.49
N SER A 191 16.67 -11.42 -6.78
CA SER A 191 16.65 -12.88 -6.82
C SER A 191 15.34 -13.34 -7.49
N TYR A 192 15.45 -14.08 -8.57
CA TYR A 192 14.31 -14.62 -9.33
C TYR A 192 14.59 -16.06 -9.81
N ARG A 193 13.51 -16.73 -10.22
CA ARG A 193 13.62 -18.10 -10.75
C ARG A 193 13.94 -18.05 -12.24
N SER A 194 14.87 -18.86 -12.72
CA SER A 194 15.29 -18.89 -14.11
C SER A 194 14.16 -19.20 -15.11
N HIS A 195 13.14 -19.96 -14.67
CA HIS A 195 11.97 -20.29 -15.49
C HIS A 195 10.83 -19.24 -15.39
N GLU A 196 11.03 -18.17 -14.66
CA GLU A 196 10.11 -17.03 -14.48
C GLU A 196 10.90 -15.74 -14.73
N PRO A 197 11.32 -15.46 -15.97
CA PRO A 197 12.15 -14.30 -16.28
C PRO A 197 11.42 -13.01 -15.95
N LEU A 198 12.19 -11.96 -15.75
CA LEU A 198 11.63 -10.62 -15.60
C LEU A 198 11.11 -10.13 -16.94
N ARG A 199 9.88 -9.68 -16.97
CA ARG A 199 9.30 -8.98 -18.10
C ARG A 199 9.81 -7.54 -18.17
N TYR A 200 9.80 -6.85 -17.02
CA TYR A 200 10.34 -5.50 -16.88
C TYR A 200 10.59 -5.16 -15.41
N LEU A 201 11.47 -4.19 -15.23
CA LEU A 201 11.76 -3.52 -13.98
C LEU A 201 11.39 -2.05 -14.14
N GLU A 202 10.61 -1.51 -13.21
CA GLU A 202 10.16 -0.12 -13.24
C GLU A 202 10.54 0.62 -11.97
N LEU A 203 10.92 1.86 -12.15
CA LEU A 203 10.95 2.82 -11.07
C LEU A 203 9.68 3.67 -11.15
N ILE A 204 8.93 3.68 -10.06
CA ILE A 204 7.67 4.43 -9.90
C ILE A 204 7.97 5.65 -9.05
N ARG A 205 7.69 6.84 -9.54
CA ARG A 205 7.84 8.11 -8.84
C ARG A 205 6.49 8.81 -8.74
N ASN A 206 6.06 9.14 -7.52
CA ASN A 206 4.78 9.82 -7.26
C ASN A 206 3.58 9.15 -7.96
N GLY A 207 3.62 7.81 -8.11
CA GLY A 207 2.55 7.01 -8.72
C GLY A 207 2.61 6.81 -10.22
N GLU A 208 3.56 7.41 -10.91
CA GLU A 208 3.78 7.27 -12.34
C GLU A 208 5.11 6.54 -12.62
N VAL A 209 5.18 5.85 -13.76
CA VAL A 209 6.42 5.17 -14.20
C VAL A 209 7.43 6.24 -14.67
N GLU A 210 8.48 6.43 -13.91
CA GLU A 210 9.58 7.32 -14.27
C GLU A 210 10.40 6.73 -15.43
N TYR A 211 10.73 5.46 -15.32
CA TYR A 211 11.36 4.68 -16.39
C TYR A 211 11.17 3.17 -16.19
N SER A 212 11.36 2.43 -17.28
CA SER A 212 11.39 0.97 -17.30
C SER A 212 12.73 0.48 -17.84
N LEU A 213 13.23 -0.62 -17.29
CA LEU A 213 14.43 -1.31 -17.73
C LEU A 213 14.09 -2.75 -18.10
N SER A 214 14.73 -3.27 -19.14
CA SER A 214 14.77 -4.70 -19.44
C SER A 214 15.71 -5.43 -18.47
N LEU A 215 15.65 -6.77 -18.46
CA LEU A 215 16.62 -7.55 -17.69
C LEU A 215 18.05 -7.36 -18.21
N ASP A 216 18.23 -7.23 -19.52
CA ASP A 216 19.53 -7.02 -20.14
C ASP A 216 20.13 -5.68 -19.72
N ASP A 217 19.34 -4.60 -19.77
CA ASP A 217 19.77 -3.27 -19.28
C ASP A 217 20.16 -3.30 -17.79
N TYR A 218 19.40 -4.03 -16.98
CA TYR A 218 19.70 -4.18 -15.55
C TYR A 218 21.03 -4.93 -15.33
N VAL A 219 21.27 -6.02 -16.07
CA VAL A 219 22.51 -6.81 -15.98
C VAL A 219 23.71 -6.00 -16.45
N GLU A 220 23.60 -5.28 -17.57
CA GLU A 220 24.65 -4.40 -18.09
C GLU A 220 25.04 -3.33 -17.06
N ARG A 221 24.07 -2.77 -16.37
CA ARG A 221 24.26 -1.78 -15.31
C ARG A 221 24.73 -2.36 -13.98
N LYS A 222 24.88 -3.69 -13.87
CA LYS A 222 25.33 -4.39 -12.66
C LYS A 222 24.48 -4.02 -11.42
N GLY A 223 23.19 -3.88 -11.62
CA GLY A 223 22.23 -3.51 -10.57
C GLY A 223 22.13 -2.00 -10.25
N ASN A 224 22.93 -1.16 -10.86
CA ASN A 224 22.77 0.28 -10.71
C ASN A 224 21.60 0.75 -11.59
N LEU A 225 20.56 1.27 -10.96
CA LEU A 225 19.45 1.87 -11.68
C LEU A 225 19.82 3.27 -12.18
N LEU A 226 18.95 3.90 -12.97
CA LEU A 226 19.18 5.28 -13.38
C LEU A 226 19.06 6.22 -12.16
N PRO A 227 19.89 7.27 -12.10
CA PRO A 227 19.83 8.24 -11.02
C PRO A 227 18.49 9.00 -11.04
N LEU A 228 18.06 9.43 -9.86
CA LEU A 228 16.85 10.20 -9.66
C LEU A 228 17.19 11.59 -9.13
N LYS A 229 16.61 12.61 -9.73
CA LYS A 229 16.70 13.97 -9.24
C LYS A 229 15.34 14.45 -8.75
N PHE A 230 15.28 14.92 -7.51
CA PHE A 230 14.11 15.53 -6.91
C PHE A 230 14.37 17.02 -6.66
N GLU A 231 13.49 17.86 -7.14
CA GLU A 231 13.48 19.32 -6.89
C GLU A 231 12.32 19.73 -5.98
N GLN A 232 11.43 18.77 -5.70
CA GLN A 232 10.31 18.90 -4.78
C GLN A 232 10.18 17.62 -3.95
N SER A 233 9.49 17.71 -2.82
CA SER A 233 9.15 16.56 -2.00
C SER A 233 8.38 15.52 -2.81
N GLY A 234 8.62 14.24 -2.53
CA GLY A 234 7.98 13.14 -3.25
C GLY A 234 8.36 11.79 -2.68
N TRP A 235 8.05 10.75 -3.41
CA TRP A 235 8.40 9.38 -3.07
C TRP A 235 8.67 8.57 -4.35
N PHE A 236 9.35 7.46 -4.20
CA PHE A 236 9.55 6.49 -5.26
C PHE A 236 9.65 5.08 -4.69
N LEU A 237 9.38 4.11 -5.52
CA LEU A 237 9.58 2.68 -5.24
C LEU A 237 9.99 1.94 -6.51
N ILE A 238 10.43 0.70 -6.33
CA ILE A 238 10.84 -0.16 -7.43
C ILE A 238 9.82 -1.29 -7.57
N ARG A 239 9.40 -1.57 -8.81
CA ARG A 239 8.52 -2.68 -9.17
C ARG A 239 9.21 -3.59 -10.17
N ALA A 240 9.11 -4.91 -9.94
CA ALA A 240 9.49 -5.91 -10.92
C ALA A 240 8.30 -6.81 -11.25
N VAL A 241 8.12 -7.15 -12.51
CA VAL A 241 7.05 -8.02 -13.00
C VAL A 241 7.67 -9.18 -13.75
N SER A 242 7.26 -10.41 -13.42
CA SER A 242 7.68 -11.61 -14.13
C SER A 242 6.85 -11.84 -15.40
N GLU A 243 7.45 -12.45 -16.40
CA GLU A 243 6.76 -12.81 -17.65
C GLU A 243 6.03 -14.16 -17.49
N ILE A 244 4.79 -14.07 -17.03
CA ILE A 244 3.90 -15.22 -16.84
C ILE A 244 2.51 -14.87 -17.37
N SER A 245 1.95 -15.76 -18.19
CA SER A 245 0.69 -15.49 -18.91
C SER A 245 -0.58 -15.85 -18.13
N HIS A 246 -0.51 -16.80 -17.19
CA HIS A 246 -1.69 -17.35 -16.51
C HIS A 246 -2.01 -16.65 -15.17
N THR A 247 -1.06 -15.88 -14.64
CA THR A 247 -1.21 -15.12 -13.40
C THR A 247 -0.41 -13.83 -13.46
N TYR A 248 -0.54 -12.97 -12.45
CA TYR A 248 0.27 -11.76 -12.34
C TYR A 248 1.27 -11.91 -11.19
N ARG A 249 2.55 -12.04 -11.53
CA ARG A 249 3.65 -12.13 -10.56
C ARG A 249 4.47 -10.86 -10.57
N PHE A 250 4.51 -10.23 -9.42
CA PHE A 250 5.21 -8.98 -9.24
C PHE A 250 5.76 -8.83 -7.83
N SER A 251 6.66 -7.92 -7.69
CA SER A 251 7.11 -7.43 -6.39
C SER A 251 7.27 -5.92 -6.42
N ILE A 252 6.97 -5.28 -5.31
CA ILE A 252 7.25 -3.86 -5.09
C ILE A 252 8.03 -3.68 -3.79
N THR A 253 8.90 -2.69 -3.76
CA THR A 253 9.57 -2.28 -2.52
C THR A 253 8.64 -1.40 -1.68
N GLY A 254 8.93 -1.25 -0.40
CA GLY A 254 8.45 -0.12 0.37
C GLY A 254 8.90 1.19 -0.30
N PRO A 255 8.18 2.29 -0.09
CA PRO A 255 8.56 3.58 -0.66
C PRO A 255 9.82 4.15 -0.01
N TYR A 256 10.61 4.85 -0.80
CA TYR A 256 11.59 5.83 -0.36
C TYR A 256 10.94 7.20 -0.41
N TYR A 257 11.24 8.05 0.55
CA TYR A 257 10.68 9.38 0.64
C TYR A 257 11.76 10.45 0.47
N VAL A 258 11.42 11.52 -0.22
CA VAL A 258 12.25 12.73 -0.33
C VAL A 258 11.45 13.89 0.24
N GLN A 259 12.04 14.60 1.20
CA GLN A 259 11.42 15.76 1.82
C GLN A 259 12.33 16.97 1.65
N ILE A 260 11.87 17.91 0.84
CA ILE A 260 12.57 19.18 0.55
C ILE A 260 11.79 20.29 1.26
N GLY A 261 12.46 20.95 2.22
CA GLY A 261 11.80 21.89 3.11
C GLY A 261 10.93 21.20 4.17
N SER A 262 9.89 21.89 4.65
CA SER A 262 9.01 21.42 5.72
C SER A 262 7.79 20.64 5.24
N GLU A 263 7.37 20.86 3.99
CA GLU A 263 6.08 20.36 3.50
C GLU A 263 6.21 18.99 2.83
N PRO A 264 5.35 18.03 3.17
CA PRO A 264 5.27 16.77 2.46
C PRO A 264 4.66 16.97 1.07
N HIS A 265 4.92 16.02 0.17
CA HIS A 265 4.21 15.96 -1.12
C HIS A 265 2.73 15.61 -0.89
N VAL A 266 1.82 16.47 -1.32
CA VAL A 266 0.37 16.22 -1.30
C VAL A 266 -0.22 16.55 -2.67
N SER A 267 -0.74 15.53 -3.36
CA SER A 267 -1.42 15.68 -4.64
C SER A 267 -2.91 15.96 -4.44
N ARG A 268 -3.38 17.08 -4.98
CA ARG A 268 -4.80 17.45 -4.97
C ARG A 268 -5.66 16.34 -5.59
N ARG A 269 -5.29 15.84 -6.77
CA ARG A 269 -5.98 14.76 -7.46
C ARG A 269 -6.15 13.50 -6.58
N SER A 270 -5.12 13.15 -5.81
CA SER A 270 -5.17 11.98 -4.93
C SER A 270 -6.06 12.21 -3.70
N ALA A 271 -6.04 13.41 -3.14
CA ALA A 271 -6.92 13.77 -2.04
C ALA A 271 -8.39 13.83 -2.47
N GLU A 272 -8.68 14.41 -3.64
CA GLU A 272 -10.02 14.42 -4.26
C GLU A 272 -10.52 13.00 -4.56
N PHE A 273 -9.66 12.10 -5.04
CA PHE A 273 -10.01 10.70 -5.27
C PHE A 273 -10.57 10.01 -4.00
N PHE A 274 -9.97 10.26 -2.83
CA PHE A 274 -10.48 9.69 -1.58
C PHE A 274 -11.69 10.45 -1.03
N LEU A 275 -11.77 11.74 -1.23
CA LEU A 275 -12.94 12.53 -0.87
C LEU A 275 -14.18 12.07 -1.64
N ASP A 276 -14.05 11.87 -2.96
CA ASP A 276 -15.12 11.34 -3.81
C ASP A 276 -15.52 9.92 -3.36
N TRP A 277 -14.56 9.09 -2.98
CA TRP A 277 -14.83 7.75 -2.46
C TRP A 277 -15.63 7.78 -1.15
N VAL A 278 -15.33 8.72 -0.23
CA VAL A 278 -16.13 8.89 0.99
C VAL A 278 -17.57 9.24 0.64
N TYR A 279 -17.79 10.15 -0.32
CA TYR A 279 -19.14 10.51 -0.77
C TYR A 279 -19.85 9.34 -1.47
N GLU A 280 -19.15 8.60 -2.32
CA GLU A 280 -19.67 7.42 -2.99
C GLU A 280 -20.14 6.37 -1.97
N ARG A 281 -19.30 6.06 -1.00
CA ARG A 281 -19.63 5.12 0.07
C ARG A 281 -20.81 5.57 0.91
N ALA A 282 -20.86 6.82 1.30
CA ALA A 282 -21.94 7.37 2.11
C ALA A 282 -23.32 7.25 1.43
N ARG A 283 -23.38 7.35 0.09
CA ARG A 283 -24.63 7.21 -0.67
C ARG A 283 -25.12 5.77 -0.73
N MET A 284 -24.26 4.79 -0.53
CA MET A 284 -24.61 3.35 -0.59
C MET A 284 -25.17 2.84 0.73
N ILE A 285 -24.87 3.51 1.84
CA ILE A 285 -25.26 3.05 3.18
C ILE A 285 -26.76 3.24 3.40
N ARG A 286 -27.42 2.17 3.79
CA ARG A 286 -28.82 2.15 4.21
C ARG A 286 -28.87 1.48 5.59
N LEU A 287 -29.37 2.17 6.58
CA LEU A 287 -29.44 1.73 7.96
C LEU A 287 -30.81 2.09 8.52
N ASP A 288 -31.49 1.14 9.12
CA ASP A 288 -32.80 1.35 9.74
C ASP A 288 -32.63 1.83 11.20
N ASP A 289 -31.63 1.32 11.93
CA ASP A 289 -31.35 1.77 13.28
C ASP A 289 -30.87 3.23 13.32
N PRO A 290 -31.58 4.15 14.01
CA PRO A 290 -31.23 5.57 14.03
C PRO A 290 -29.91 5.86 14.74
N GLU A 291 -29.54 5.07 15.76
CA GLU A 291 -28.31 5.29 16.51
C GLU A 291 -27.09 4.81 15.71
N GLU A 292 -27.19 3.65 15.10
CA GLU A 292 -26.16 3.13 14.19
C GLU A 292 -25.97 4.09 13.00
N ARG A 293 -27.08 4.58 12.41
CA ARG A 293 -27.05 5.57 11.33
C ARG A 293 -26.30 6.85 11.76
N ARG A 294 -26.56 7.37 12.94
CA ARG A 294 -25.89 8.57 13.47
C ARG A 294 -24.39 8.34 13.58
N GLN A 295 -23.98 7.24 14.20
CA GLN A 295 -22.56 6.90 14.38
C GLN A 295 -21.82 6.77 13.05
N VAL A 296 -22.43 6.09 12.07
CA VAL A 296 -21.83 5.91 10.74
C VAL A 296 -21.76 7.22 9.97
N ILE A 297 -22.80 8.06 10.02
CA ILE A 297 -22.80 9.39 9.40
C ILE A 297 -21.72 10.28 10.01
N ASP A 298 -21.55 10.28 11.32
CA ASP A 298 -20.55 11.11 12.01
C ASP A 298 -19.14 10.67 11.67
N ALA A 299 -18.89 9.36 11.57
CA ALA A 299 -17.61 8.83 11.10
C ALA A 299 -17.30 9.26 9.65
N HIS A 300 -18.30 9.24 8.76
CA HIS A 300 -18.13 9.69 7.38
C HIS A 300 -17.91 11.23 7.28
N ARG A 301 -18.55 12.01 8.14
CA ARG A 301 -18.30 13.46 8.22
C ARG A 301 -16.87 13.76 8.62
N GLN A 302 -16.35 13.08 9.64
CA GLN A 302 -14.95 13.23 10.05
C GLN A 302 -13.97 12.84 8.93
N ALA A 303 -14.24 11.74 8.22
CA ALA A 303 -13.44 11.33 7.07
C ALA A 303 -13.50 12.36 5.93
N ARG A 304 -14.68 12.89 5.61
CA ARG A 304 -14.85 13.99 4.66
C ARG A 304 -13.99 15.20 5.04
N ASP A 305 -14.06 15.64 6.28
CA ASP A 305 -13.36 16.83 6.77
C ASP A 305 -11.83 16.62 6.70
N PHE A 306 -11.36 15.41 7.02
CA PHE A 306 -9.95 15.03 6.86
C PHE A 306 -9.49 15.16 5.39
N TRP A 307 -10.24 14.58 4.45
CA TRP A 307 -9.87 14.62 3.04
C TRP A 307 -10.04 15.99 2.42
N GLN A 308 -11.04 16.77 2.82
CA GLN A 308 -11.17 18.19 2.44
C GLN A 308 -9.97 19.01 2.90
N ALA A 309 -9.51 18.79 4.13
CA ALA A 309 -8.29 19.44 4.63
C ALA A 309 -7.04 19.01 3.84
N ALA A 310 -6.96 17.74 3.40
CA ALA A 310 -5.89 17.27 2.52
C ALA A 310 -5.95 17.97 1.14
N VAL A 311 -7.13 18.11 0.54
CA VAL A 311 -7.32 18.86 -0.72
C VAL A 311 -6.91 20.33 -0.56
N ALA A 312 -7.25 20.96 0.57
CA ALA A 312 -6.91 22.35 0.83
C ALA A 312 -5.39 22.58 1.02
N ARG A 313 -4.69 21.60 1.60
CA ARG A 313 -3.23 21.65 1.80
C ARG A 313 -2.42 21.30 0.54
N ALA A 314 -3.05 20.63 -0.42
CA ALA A 314 -2.36 20.22 -1.63
C ALA A 314 -1.87 21.45 -2.41
N ALA A 315 -0.62 21.41 -2.84
CA ALA A 315 -0.10 22.40 -3.78
C ALA A 315 -1.01 22.45 -5.01
N ALA A 316 -1.13 23.63 -5.61
CA ALA A 316 -1.78 23.74 -6.92
C ALA A 316 -1.06 22.82 -7.91
N PRO A 317 -1.77 22.22 -8.86
CA PRO A 317 -1.20 21.27 -9.82
C PRO A 317 -0.07 21.87 -10.63
#